data_551750c862382dfdf923d9265ce7305c
#
_entry.id   551750c862382dfdf923d9265ce7305c
#
_cell.length_a   1.000
_cell.length_b   1.000
_cell.length_c   1.000
_cell.angle_alpha   90.00
_cell.angle_beta   90.00
_cell.angle_gamma   90.00
#
_symmetry.space_group_name_H-M   'P 1'
#
loop_
_entity.id
_entity.type
_entity.pdbx_description
1 polymer ?
#
loop_
_entity_poly.entity_id
_entity_poly.type
_entity_poly.pdbx_seq_one_letter_code
_entity_poly.pdbx_strand_id
1 'polypeptide(L)'
;MKKIFLMAIAAVFALASCDGQLDSSNYTEANTGNFPASAADLNAELAALYGVMNQFSIDPLQTPWFVSHIMSDDANGAGGTGDVESHAIGHLMANKESLLDNAWHCTFVGIARANAIIYAVDAFDWTGQETTRNQLLGEAYFMRGLFYLWGVQFWGNIPAYWASAAPNPCPQQDAETVIFPHILADFVSAANLMTHGYTTRGDGHATKGAAEGYLARAYMFYEGFYKKKGELATATLEDVELPDQEGVTGALTKAQVVSYLEDAINNGGYSLVDDFRRLWQYTNELSAPDYPFVADLAAAGKYWAGNGNPEEMFQVQYVNLGNWQAGAAIGMGFCNQVALYSGLRCDDNGAGVSNGNAPSVPFGQGWGQGTINANLWDDWPDSDPRKKATILDAPAELGEGTGFVFTTTCSEDAGYYNKKWITVTCARSTFDTNTDAYTWWGVYRKEKVGVANNNGNSFQGDHFNDIILLRLADVMLMHSELTGTATQMNKVQARAGVAQTGYSWANIKNERRWELAGEGIRFNDLRRWSGKDGGESCEAAKALQRQEGSRVNYTGRWTTMHHAASSWAKRYAATNGFLQIPPAQISITNDEDVLKQNAGWGADVADANMSGTPVY
;
A
#
# COMPACT_ATOMS: atom_id res chain seq x y z
N MET A 1 9.55 -61.58 45.57
CA MET A 1 8.78 -60.39 45.87
C MET A 1 9.64 -59.16 46.22
N LYS A 2 10.70 -59.22 47.03
CA LYS A 2 11.56 -58.06 47.35
C LYS A 2 12.29 -57.43 46.16
N LYS A 3 12.70 -58.20 45.12
CA LYS A 3 13.39 -57.71 43.93
C LYS A 3 12.44 -56.97 42.96
N ILE A 4 11.17 -57.36 42.89
CA ILE A 4 10.15 -56.72 42.03
C ILE A 4 9.73 -55.37 42.65
N PHE A 5 9.69 -55.29 43.99
CA PHE A 5 9.36 -54.05 44.68
C PHE A 5 10.46 -52.97 44.56
N LEU A 6 11.74 -53.38 44.53
CA LEU A 6 12.86 -52.45 44.28
C LEU A 6 12.91 -51.97 42.83
N MET A 7 12.56 -52.79 41.87
CA MET A 7 12.45 -52.36 40.46
C MET A 7 11.28 -51.41 40.21
N ALA A 8 10.15 -51.58 40.91
CA ALA A 8 9.02 -50.69 40.82
C ALA A 8 9.32 -49.32 41.43
N ILE A 9 10.06 -49.25 42.54
CA ILE A 9 10.47 -47.99 43.15
C ILE A 9 11.52 -47.27 42.32
N ALA A 10 12.47 -47.97 41.68
CA ALA A 10 13.44 -47.38 40.77
C ALA A 10 12.78 -46.85 39.49
N ALA A 11 11.73 -47.46 38.97
CA ALA A 11 10.96 -47.00 37.84
C ALA A 11 10.14 -45.71 38.13
N VAL A 12 9.59 -45.60 39.36
CA VAL A 12 8.86 -44.40 39.78
C VAL A 12 9.81 -43.19 39.99
N PHE A 13 11.04 -43.43 40.47
CA PHE A 13 12.04 -42.36 40.59
C PHE A 13 12.64 -41.94 39.23
N ALA A 14 12.67 -42.82 38.24
CA ALA A 14 13.09 -42.50 36.88
C ALA A 14 12.03 -41.71 36.10
N LEU A 15 10.75 -41.80 36.47
CA LEU A 15 9.66 -41.04 35.86
C LEU A 15 9.45 -39.66 36.49
N ALA A 16 9.93 -39.44 37.74
CA ALA A 16 9.83 -38.16 38.42
C ALA A 16 11.04 -37.22 38.18
N SER A 17 12.05 -37.67 37.43
CA SER A 17 13.31 -36.92 37.24
C SER A 17 13.41 -36.20 35.88
N CYS A 18 12.37 -36.20 35.08
CA CYS A 18 12.47 -35.61 33.72
C CYS A 18 11.71 -34.31 33.48
N ASP A 19 10.91 -33.82 34.42
CA ASP A 19 10.15 -32.56 34.17
C ASP A 19 11.00 -31.29 34.21
N GLY A 20 12.14 -31.31 34.90
CA GLY A 20 13.02 -30.13 34.97
C GLY A 20 14.18 -30.08 33.97
N GLN A 21 14.41 -31.16 33.20
CA GLN A 21 15.50 -31.22 32.22
C GLN A 21 15.03 -31.17 30.77
N LEU A 22 13.72 -31.15 30.54
CA LEU A 22 13.12 -30.90 29.21
C LEU A 22 12.80 -29.42 28.96
N ASP A 23 12.85 -28.58 29.98
CA ASP A 23 12.86 -27.12 29.85
C ASP A 23 14.30 -26.64 29.56
N SER A 24 14.81 -26.97 28.40
CA SER A 24 16.01 -26.31 27.89
C SER A 24 15.61 -24.92 27.42
N SER A 25 15.74 -23.92 28.29
CA SER A 25 15.73 -22.53 27.85
C SER A 25 16.88 -22.37 26.85
N ASN A 26 16.55 -22.10 25.60
CA ASN A 26 17.54 -21.77 24.59
C ASN A 26 18.05 -20.35 24.87
N TYR A 27 19.21 -20.26 25.55
CA TYR A 27 19.85 -18.99 25.90
C TYR A 27 20.70 -18.43 24.73
N THR A 28 20.80 -19.14 23.63
CA THR A 28 21.65 -18.77 22.51
C THR A 28 20.90 -18.12 21.36
N GLU A 29 19.58 -18.23 21.35
CA GLU A 29 18.71 -17.62 20.35
C GLU A 29 17.61 -16.80 21.04
N ALA A 30 17.23 -15.68 20.44
CA ALA A 30 16.12 -14.87 20.89
C ALA A 30 14.81 -15.65 20.78
N ASN A 31 14.05 -15.74 21.85
CA ASN A 31 12.73 -16.35 21.91
C ASN A 31 11.84 -15.59 22.89
N THR A 32 10.55 -15.89 22.92
CA THR A 32 9.57 -15.17 23.75
C THR A 32 9.85 -15.22 25.26
N GLY A 33 10.75 -16.09 25.72
CA GLY A 33 11.14 -16.19 27.14
C GLY A 33 12.39 -15.39 27.51
N ASN A 34 13.17 -14.92 26.52
CA ASN A 34 14.42 -14.18 26.75
C ASN A 34 14.56 -12.90 25.90
N PHE A 35 13.57 -12.55 25.10
CA PHE A 35 13.57 -11.36 24.23
C PHE A 35 12.17 -10.71 24.23
N PRO A 36 12.06 -9.38 24.36
CA PRO A 36 13.15 -8.42 24.60
C PRO A 36 13.69 -8.49 26.05
N ALA A 37 15.00 -8.36 26.23
CA ALA A 37 15.69 -8.35 27.53
C ALA A 37 16.13 -6.94 27.95
N SER A 38 16.04 -5.95 27.05
CA SER A 38 16.45 -4.57 27.29
C SER A 38 15.65 -3.58 26.44
N ALA A 39 15.69 -2.29 26.81
CA ALA A 39 15.13 -1.22 25.97
C ALA A 39 15.76 -1.17 24.57
N ALA A 40 17.02 -1.56 24.42
CA ALA A 40 17.67 -1.65 23.11
C ALA A 40 17.06 -2.76 22.22
N ASP A 41 16.60 -3.84 22.82
CA ASP A 41 15.94 -4.93 22.08
C ASP A 41 14.59 -4.49 21.53
N LEU A 42 13.88 -3.57 22.20
CA LEU A 42 12.65 -3.00 21.68
C LEU A 42 12.87 -2.18 20.40
N ASN A 43 14.01 -1.49 20.28
CA ASN A 43 14.37 -0.81 19.01
C ASN A 43 14.64 -1.83 17.88
N ALA A 44 15.25 -2.97 18.20
CA ALA A 44 15.44 -4.04 17.23
C ALA A 44 14.10 -4.66 16.81
N GLU A 45 13.15 -4.84 17.75
CA GLU A 45 11.80 -5.30 17.44
C GLU A 45 11.02 -4.26 16.63
N LEU A 46 11.20 -2.96 16.87
CA LEU A 46 10.62 -1.90 16.04
C LEU A 46 11.18 -1.96 14.61
N ALA A 47 12.48 -2.16 14.44
CA ALA A 47 13.07 -2.33 13.11
C ALA A 47 12.51 -3.58 12.40
N ALA A 48 12.31 -4.69 13.14
CA ALA A 48 11.69 -5.89 12.61
C ALA A 48 10.20 -5.69 12.27
N LEU A 49 9.49 -4.83 13.01
CA LEU A 49 8.12 -4.42 12.72
C LEU A 49 8.04 -3.65 11.38
N TYR A 50 8.94 -2.68 11.15
CA TYR A 50 9.05 -2.01 9.84
C TYR A 50 9.44 -2.97 8.72
N GLY A 51 10.27 -3.98 9.02
CA GLY A 51 10.64 -5.03 8.07
C GLY A 51 9.45 -5.78 7.47
N VAL A 52 8.30 -5.81 8.15
CA VAL A 52 7.06 -6.40 7.62
C VAL A 52 6.56 -5.65 6.38
N MET A 53 6.77 -4.34 6.30
CA MET A 53 6.44 -3.54 5.11
C MET A 53 7.19 -4.05 3.87
N ASN A 54 8.46 -4.43 4.04
CA ASN A 54 9.25 -4.99 2.96
C ASN A 54 8.79 -6.41 2.57
N GLN A 55 8.24 -7.19 3.50
CA GLN A 55 7.68 -8.50 3.18
C GLN A 55 6.44 -8.42 2.28
N PHE A 56 5.58 -7.40 2.50
CA PHE A 56 4.52 -7.10 1.53
C PHE A 56 5.10 -6.83 0.14
N SER A 57 6.21 -6.10 0.05
CA SER A 57 6.78 -5.62 -1.20
C SER A 57 7.50 -6.69 -2.04
N ILE A 58 7.63 -7.91 -1.56
CA ILE A 58 8.16 -9.04 -2.35
C ILE A 58 7.25 -9.32 -3.55
N ASP A 59 5.94 -9.20 -3.34
CA ASP A 59 4.93 -9.35 -4.38
C ASP A 59 3.95 -8.17 -4.31
N PRO A 60 3.96 -7.22 -5.26
CA PRO A 60 3.04 -6.10 -5.28
C PRO A 60 1.55 -6.49 -5.24
N LEU A 61 1.17 -7.64 -5.79
CA LEU A 61 -0.21 -8.14 -5.72
C LEU A 61 -0.64 -8.56 -4.30
N GLN A 62 0.29 -8.50 -3.34
CA GLN A 62 0.02 -8.69 -1.92
C GLN A 62 0.06 -7.38 -1.13
N THR A 63 0.39 -6.24 -1.78
CA THR A 63 0.52 -4.95 -1.09
C THR A 63 -0.81 -4.20 -1.01
N PRO A 64 -1.15 -3.61 0.16
CA PRO A 64 -2.41 -2.88 0.30
C PRO A 64 -2.60 -1.74 -0.71
N TRP A 65 -1.54 -1.03 -1.03
CA TRP A 65 -1.60 0.12 -1.95
C TRP A 65 -1.76 -0.30 -3.41
N PHE A 66 -1.04 -1.32 -3.90
CA PHE A 66 -1.14 -1.75 -5.29
C PHE A 66 -2.43 -2.54 -5.55
N VAL A 67 -2.83 -3.39 -4.62
CA VAL A 67 -4.12 -4.11 -4.68
C VAL A 67 -5.28 -3.10 -4.70
N SER A 68 -5.28 -2.09 -3.81
CA SER A 68 -6.32 -1.06 -3.81
C SER A 68 -6.33 -0.21 -5.09
N HIS A 69 -5.16 -0.01 -5.74
CA HIS A 69 -5.10 0.64 -7.03
C HIS A 69 -5.82 -0.19 -8.10
N ILE A 70 -5.48 -1.48 -8.22
CA ILE A 70 -6.09 -2.39 -9.21
C ILE A 70 -7.59 -2.57 -8.97
N MET A 71 -8.05 -2.58 -7.73
CA MET A 71 -9.48 -2.71 -7.38
C MET A 71 -10.31 -1.48 -7.75
N SER A 72 -9.69 -0.36 -8.11
CA SER A 72 -10.40 0.90 -8.40
C SER A 72 -10.94 0.95 -9.83
N ASP A 73 -11.84 1.92 -10.09
CA ASP A 73 -12.33 2.25 -11.43
C ASP A 73 -11.29 2.96 -12.31
N ASP A 74 -10.16 3.36 -11.72
CA ASP A 74 -9.07 4.09 -12.39
C ASP A 74 -7.96 3.17 -12.93
N ALA A 75 -8.03 1.86 -12.65
CA ALA A 75 -7.00 0.91 -13.07
C ALA A 75 -7.58 -0.41 -13.61
N ASN A 76 -6.76 -1.12 -14.38
CA ASN A 76 -7.02 -2.48 -14.86
C ASN A 76 -6.06 -3.45 -14.16
N GLY A 77 -6.41 -4.73 -14.08
CA GLY A 77 -5.47 -5.79 -13.68
C GLY A 77 -4.28 -5.85 -14.60
N ALA A 78 -4.53 -5.86 -15.88
CA ALA A 78 -3.56 -5.82 -16.99
C ALA A 78 -2.42 -6.85 -16.87
N GLY A 79 -1.27 -6.57 -17.49
CA GLY A 79 -0.16 -7.51 -17.53
C GLY A 79 -0.22 -8.44 -18.74
N GLY A 80 0.15 -9.71 -18.56
CA GLY A 80 0.06 -10.74 -19.58
C GLY A 80 -1.19 -11.61 -19.45
N THR A 81 -1.46 -12.39 -20.47
CA THR A 81 -2.58 -13.35 -20.51
C THR A 81 -2.50 -14.43 -19.40
N GLY A 82 -1.32 -14.61 -18.81
CA GLY A 82 -1.10 -15.53 -17.68
C GLY A 82 -1.18 -14.88 -16.29
N ASP A 83 -1.33 -13.55 -16.22
CA ASP A 83 -1.34 -12.79 -14.95
C ASP A 83 -2.75 -12.80 -14.32
N VAL A 84 -3.27 -14.00 -14.07
CA VAL A 84 -4.66 -14.24 -13.64
C VAL A 84 -4.96 -13.63 -12.27
N GLU A 85 -3.95 -13.46 -11.42
CA GLU A 85 -4.14 -12.84 -10.08
C GLU A 85 -4.49 -11.37 -10.20
N SER A 86 -3.75 -10.60 -11.00
CA SER A 86 -4.05 -9.18 -11.21
C SER A 86 -5.43 -8.98 -11.83
N HIS A 87 -5.80 -9.83 -12.80
CA HIS A 87 -7.13 -9.81 -13.40
C HIS A 87 -8.22 -10.12 -12.36
N ALA A 88 -8.02 -11.16 -11.53
CA ALA A 88 -8.98 -11.53 -10.49
C ALA A 88 -9.20 -10.38 -9.50
N ILE A 89 -8.14 -9.70 -9.06
CA ILE A 89 -8.20 -8.52 -8.20
C ILE A 89 -9.02 -7.41 -8.88
N GLY A 90 -8.71 -7.07 -10.13
CA GLY A 90 -9.41 -6.03 -10.90
C GLY A 90 -10.88 -6.34 -11.15
N HIS A 91 -11.25 -7.61 -11.26
CA HIS A 91 -12.63 -8.06 -11.42
C HIS A 91 -13.35 -8.38 -10.11
N LEU A 92 -12.74 -8.12 -8.95
CA LEU A 92 -13.27 -8.47 -7.62
C LEU A 92 -13.61 -9.97 -7.50
N MET A 93 -12.73 -10.83 -8.01
CA MET A 93 -12.88 -12.28 -8.05
C MET A 93 -11.68 -12.97 -7.41
N ALA A 94 -11.87 -14.20 -6.95
CA ALA A 94 -10.77 -15.05 -6.54
C ALA A 94 -10.21 -15.82 -7.76
N ASN A 95 -8.90 -15.99 -7.81
CA ASN A 95 -8.26 -16.81 -8.83
C ASN A 95 -8.06 -18.25 -8.36
N LYS A 96 -7.55 -18.39 -7.16
CA LYS A 96 -7.20 -19.66 -6.51
C LYS A 96 -7.44 -19.56 -5.01
N GLU A 97 -7.22 -20.67 -4.34
CA GLU A 97 -7.39 -20.78 -2.89
C GLU A 97 -6.45 -19.91 -2.06
N SER A 98 -5.38 -19.37 -2.67
CA SER A 98 -4.28 -18.66 -1.98
C SER A 98 -4.18 -17.17 -2.30
N LEU A 99 -5.16 -16.57 -2.95
CA LEU A 99 -5.12 -15.13 -3.24
C LEU A 99 -5.00 -14.35 -1.92
N LEU A 100 -3.98 -13.47 -1.83
CA LEU A 100 -3.68 -12.62 -0.66
C LEU A 100 -3.27 -13.36 0.63
N ASP A 101 -2.80 -14.60 0.56
CA ASP A 101 -2.30 -15.32 1.74
C ASP A 101 -1.11 -14.60 2.40
N ASN A 102 -0.15 -14.09 1.61
CA ASN A 102 0.99 -13.35 2.15
C ASN A 102 0.55 -12.01 2.77
N ALA A 103 -0.41 -11.31 2.15
CA ALA A 103 -0.97 -10.08 2.72
C ALA A 103 -1.62 -10.33 4.09
N TRP A 104 -2.38 -11.42 4.21
CA TRP A 104 -2.93 -11.88 5.48
C TRP A 104 -1.84 -12.17 6.50
N HIS A 105 -0.85 -12.97 6.13
CA HIS A 105 0.27 -13.31 7.00
C HIS A 105 1.02 -12.07 7.48
N CYS A 106 1.42 -11.17 6.58
CA CYS A 106 2.11 -9.94 6.93
C CYS A 106 1.29 -9.04 7.88
N THR A 107 -0.02 -8.95 7.66
CA THR A 107 -0.93 -8.18 8.52
C THR A 107 -0.84 -8.68 9.96
N PHE A 108 -0.98 -9.98 10.19
CA PHE A 108 -0.98 -10.53 11.56
C PHE A 108 0.41 -10.62 12.18
N VAL A 109 1.47 -10.82 11.40
CA VAL A 109 2.85 -10.70 11.88
C VAL A 109 3.14 -9.27 12.35
N GLY A 110 2.69 -8.27 11.60
CA GLY A 110 2.83 -6.86 11.97
C GLY A 110 2.09 -6.53 13.28
N ILE A 111 0.84 -6.98 13.41
CA ILE A 111 0.05 -6.80 14.64
C ILE A 111 0.74 -7.47 15.84
N ALA A 112 1.22 -8.71 15.67
CA ALA A 112 1.89 -9.43 16.75
C ALA A 112 3.17 -8.73 17.23
N ARG A 113 4.01 -8.24 16.30
CA ARG A 113 5.24 -7.49 16.62
C ARG A 113 4.93 -6.16 17.31
N ALA A 114 3.93 -5.42 16.82
CA ALA A 114 3.50 -4.18 17.47
C ALA A 114 3.00 -4.44 18.90
N ASN A 115 2.18 -5.48 19.09
CA ASN A 115 1.75 -5.89 20.42
C ASN A 115 2.92 -6.28 21.34
N ALA A 116 3.93 -6.99 20.82
CA ALA A 116 5.11 -7.33 21.61
C ALA A 116 5.81 -6.09 22.17
N ILE A 117 5.96 -5.03 21.38
CA ILE A 117 6.52 -3.75 21.83
C ILE A 117 5.60 -3.08 22.87
N ILE A 118 4.33 -2.89 22.53
CA ILE A 118 3.35 -2.14 23.33
C ILE A 118 3.23 -2.73 24.75
N TYR A 119 3.17 -4.04 24.85
CA TYR A 119 2.98 -4.72 26.15
C TYR A 119 4.28 -5.04 26.91
N ALA A 120 5.46 -4.78 26.29
CA ALA A 120 6.75 -4.94 26.96
C ALA A 120 7.41 -3.62 27.37
N VAL A 121 6.97 -2.47 26.82
CA VAL A 121 7.68 -1.20 26.98
C VAL A 121 7.86 -0.80 28.44
N ASP A 122 6.86 -1.01 29.29
CA ASP A 122 6.89 -0.63 30.72
C ASP A 122 7.69 -1.60 31.60
N ALA A 123 8.19 -2.70 31.05
CA ALA A 123 9.09 -3.59 31.78
C ALA A 123 10.52 -3.03 31.95
N PHE A 124 10.85 -1.94 31.24
CA PHE A 124 12.20 -1.36 31.21
C PHE A 124 12.25 0.02 31.85
N ASP A 125 13.44 0.38 32.36
CA ASP A 125 13.70 1.71 32.92
C ASP A 125 13.98 2.72 31.79
N TRP A 126 13.13 3.72 31.67
CA TRP A 126 13.22 4.82 30.72
C TRP A 126 13.57 6.15 31.35
N THR A 127 14.08 6.15 32.61
CA THR A 127 14.44 7.39 33.31
C THR A 127 15.41 8.24 32.49
N GLY A 128 14.99 9.47 32.13
CA GLY A 128 15.74 10.38 31.28
C GLY A 128 15.70 10.05 29.77
N GLN A 129 14.88 9.08 29.37
CA GLN A 129 14.65 8.67 27.98
C GLN A 129 13.16 8.64 27.61
N GLU A 130 12.33 9.41 28.31
CA GLU A 130 10.87 9.42 28.16
C GLU A 130 10.44 9.76 26.72
N THR A 131 11.15 10.69 26.08
CA THR A 131 10.88 11.06 24.67
C THR A 131 11.16 9.88 23.72
N THR A 132 12.25 9.13 23.95
CA THR A 132 12.58 7.95 23.15
C THR A 132 11.55 6.84 23.36
N ARG A 133 11.15 6.58 24.61
CA ARG A 133 10.07 5.64 24.94
C ARG A 133 8.77 6.03 24.22
N ASN A 134 8.37 7.28 24.32
CA ASN A 134 7.13 7.76 23.72
C ASN A 134 7.15 7.68 22.21
N GLN A 135 8.30 7.97 21.57
CA GLN A 135 8.45 7.81 20.13
C GLN A 135 8.32 6.33 19.72
N LEU A 136 9.08 5.44 20.38
CA LEU A 136 9.04 4.01 20.11
C LEU A 136 7.62 3.43 20.30
N LEU A 137 6.97 3.77 21.39
CA LEU A 137 5.61 3.33 21.70
C LEU A 137 4.60 3.91 20.69
N GLY A 138 4.73 5.19 20.35
CA GLY A 138 3.89 5.85 19.35
C GLY A 138 4.02 5.21 17.97
N GLU A 139 5.23 4.84 17.54
CA GLU A 139 5.45 4.12 16.29
C GLU A 139 4.84 2.71 16.32
N ALA A 140 4.94 2.00 17.43
CA ALA A 140 4.31 0.69 17.59
C ALA A 140 2.77 0.77 17.50
N TYR A 141 2.16 1.78 18.14
CA TYR A 141 0.72 2.05 17.99
C TYR A 141 0.38 2.41 16.54
N PHE A 142 1.13 3.30 15.89
CA PHE A 142 0.92 3.67 14.49
C PHE A 142 0.90 2.44 13.59
N MET A 143 1.91 1.58 13.70
CA MET A 143 2.03 0.38 12.87
C MET A 143 0.91 -0.63 13.16
N ARG A 144 0.50 -0.82 14.43
CA ARG A 144 -0.63 -1.69 14.77
C ARG A 144 -1.93 -1.17 14.15
N GLY A 145 -2.21 0.12 14.31
CA GLY A 145 -3.37 0.77 13.71
C GLY A 145 -3.37 0.66 12.18
N LEU A 146 -2.20 0.80 11.55
CA LEU A 146 -2.04 0.67 10.11
C LEU A 146 -2.33 -0.75 9.60
N PHE A 147 -1.78 -1.78 10.23
CA PHE A 147 -2.03 -3.17 9.84
C PHE A 147 -3.50 -3.56 10.06
N TYR A 148 -4.09 -3.18 11.18
CA TYR A 148 -5.53 -3.39 11.39
C TYR A 148 -6.37 -2.63 10.37
N LEU A 149 -6.03 -1.38 10.03
CA LEU A 149 -6.76 -0.60 9.03
C LEU A 149 -6.75 -1.29 7.66
N TRP A 150 -5.59 -1.75 7.20
CA TRP A 150 -5.50 -2.50 5.95
C TRP A 150 -6.27 -3.82 6.00
N GLY A 151 -6.14 -4.55 7.12
CA GLY A 151 -6.86 -5.79 7.34
C GLY A 151 -8.38 -5.61 7.25
N VAL A 152 -8.95 -4.62 7.95
CA VAL A 152 -10.40 -4.36 7.91
C VAL A 152 -10.87 -3.76 6.59
N GLN A 153 -10.01 -3.03 5.88
CA GLN A 153 -10.34 -2.55 4.54
C GLN A 153 -10.42 -3.69 3.53
N PHE A 154 -9.54 -4.70 3.64
CA PHE A 154 -9.55 -5.85 2.75
C PHE A 154 -10.60 -6.89 3.14
N TRP A 155 -10.67 -7.27 4.42
CA TRP A 155 -11.44 -8.44 4.84
C TRP A 155 -12.59 -8.14 5.80
N GLY A 156 -12.81 -6.89 6.17
CA GLY A 156 -13.87 -6.52 7.11
C GLY A 156 -13.63 -7.07 8.51
N ASN A 157 -14.48 -8.01 8.95
CA ASN A 157 -14.28 -8.68 10.22
C ASN A 157 -13.07 -9.62 10.12
N ILE A 158 -12.12 -9.48 11.05
CA ILE A 158 -10.88 -10.26 11.10
C ILE A 158 -10.57 -10.68 12.54
N PRO A 159 -9.72 -11.69 12.77
CA PRO A 159 -9.19 -11.97 14.09
C PRO A 159 -8.51 -10.73 14.68
N ALA A 160 -8.84 -10.37 15.92
CA ALA A 160 -8.26 -9.20 16.55
C ALA A 160 -8.07 -9.39 18.04
N TYR A 161 -6.94 -8.85 18.57
CA TYR A 161 -6.58 -8.94 19.96
C TYR A 161 -5.67 -7.78 20.36
N TRP A 162 -5.78 -7.38 21.62
CA TRP A 162 -4.99 -6.30 22.23
C TRP A 162 -4.35 -6.84 23.53
N ALA A 163 -3.37 -7.70 23.36
CA ALA A 163 -2.62 -8.38 24.41
C ALA A 163 -1.23 -8.76 23.92
N SER A 164 -0.33 -9.11 24.82
CA SER A 164 1.04 -9.56 24.48
C SER A 164 1.06 -10.83 23.62
N ALA A 165 0.03 -11.66 23.72
CA ALA A 165 -0.12 -12.88 22.92
C ALA A 165 -1.56 -13.03 22.43
N ALA A 166 -1.70 -13.56 21.21
CA ALA A 166 -3.00 -13.89 20.66
C ALA A 166 -3.67 -15.02 21.46
N PRO A 167 -4.99 -14.95 21.73
CA PRO A 167 -5.72 -16.10 22.23
C PRO A 167 -5.69 -17.24 21.20
N ASN A 168 -5.84 -18.46 21.66
CA ASN A 168 -5.91 -19.63 20.79
C ASN A 168 -7.19 -20.44 21.10
N PRO A 169 -8.20 -20.45 20.24
CA PRO A 169 -8.28 -19.73 18.97
C PRO A 169 -8.42 -18.21 19.15
N CYS A 170 -7.99 -17.42 18.12
CA CYS A 170 -8.22 -15.99 18.04
C CYS A 170 -9.49 -15.73 17.21
N PRO A 171 -10.61 -15.34 17.81
CA PRO A 171 -11.86 -15.21 17.07
C PRO A 171 -11.89 -13.93 16.23
N GLN A 172 -12.63 -14.00 15.14
CA GLN A 172 -13.01 -12.85 14.32
C GLN A 172 -13.80 -11.85 15.15
N GLN A 173 -13.43 -10.57 15.06
CA GLN A 173 -14.10 -9.47 15.74
C GLN A 173 -14.85 -8.60 14.74
N ASP A 174 -15.90 -7.94 15.22
CA ASP A 174 -16.67 -7.01 14.39
C ASP A 174 -15.83 -5.75 14.07
N ALA A 175 -15.69 -5.48 12.79
CA ALA A 175 -14.85 -4.37 12.33
C ALA A 175 -15.41 -3.01 12.77
N GLU A 176 -16.73 -2.80 12.71
CA GLU A 176 -17.37 -1.53 13.01
C GLU A 176 -17.35 -1.20 14.49
N THR A 177 -17.76 -2.15 15.35
CA THR A 177 -18.03 -1.88 16.75
C THR A 177 -16.85 -2.19 17.67
N VAL A 178 -15.89 -3.00 17.20
CA VAL A 178 -14.73 -3.42 17.99
C VAL A 178 -13.42 -2.94 17.39
N ILE A 179 -13.13 -3.28 16.13
CA ILE A 179 -11.78 -3.07 15.61
C ILE A 179 -11.53 -1.58 15.29
N PHE A 180 -12.49 -0.88 14.66
CA PHE A 180 -12.29 0.55 14.32
C PHE A 180 -12.08 1.46 15.54
N PRO A 181 -12.81 1.33 16.65
CA PRO A 181 -12.49 2.10 17.86
C PRO A 181 -11.03 1.91 18.33
N HIS A 182 -10.48 0.71 18.23
CA HIS A 182 -9.07 0.45 18.55
C HIS A 182 -8.10 1.02 17.51
N ILE A 183 -8.42 0.95 16.21
CA ILE A 183 -7.61 1.59 15.15
C ILE A 183 -7.50 3.09 15.41
N LEU A 184 -8.62 3.73 15.71
CA LEU A 184 -8.64 5.17 15.99
C LEU A 184 -7.87 5.50 17.26
N ALA A 185 -8.02 4.69 18.32
CA ALA A 185 -7.25 4.84 19.55
C ALA A 185 -5.74 4.69 19.30
N ASP A 186 -5.32 3.74 18.47
CA ASP A 186 -3.92 3.53 18.11
C ASP A 186 -3.33 4.77 17.42
N PHE A 187 -4.04 5.36 16.46
CA PHE A 187 -3.56 6.58 15.80
C PHE A 187 -3.60 7.81 16.73
N VAL A 188 -4.58 7.92 17.62
CA VAL A 188 -4.61 8.97 18.66
C VAL A 188 -3.43 8.82 19.61
N SER A 189 -3.15 7.62 20.09
CA SER A 189 -1.98 7.34 20.95
C SER A 189 -0.69 7.69 20.23
N ALA A 190 -0.54 7.27 18.99
CA ALA A 190 0.63 7.59 18.18
C ALA A 190 0.82 9.11 18.01
N ALA A 191 -0.25 9.84 17.67
CA ALA A 191 -0.20 11.29 17.50
C ALA A 191 0.12 12.04 18.81
N ASN A 192 -0.36 11.54 19.96
CA ASN A 192 -0.16 12.20 21.26
C ASN A 192 1.18 11.84 21.92
N LEU A 193 1.74 10.67 21.63
CA LEU A 193 3.03 10.23 22.19
C LEU A 193 4.21 10.75 21.37
N MET A 194 4.12 10.75 20.04
CA MET A 194 5.19 11.22 19.17
C MET A 194 5.33 12.75 19.16
N THR A 195 6.53 13.23 18.85
CA THR A 195 6.83 14.66 18.77
C THR A 195 7.24 15.05 17.35
N HIS A 196 6.72 16.18 16.83
CA HIS A 196 7.17 16.71 15.55
C HIS A 196 8.68 16.97 15.55
N GLY A 197 9.35 16.56 14.48
CA GLY A 197 10.79 16.75 14.30
C GLY A 197 11.68 15.82 15.12
N TYR A 198 11.12 14.82 15.81
CA TYR A 198 11.94 13.79 16.46
C TYR A 198 12.63 12.90 15.43
N THR A 199 11.86 12.42 14.44
CA THR A 199 12.39 11.67 13.30
C THR A 199 12.64 12.61 12.12
N THR A 200 13.66 12.31 11.32
CA THR A 200 13.96 13.07 10.10
C THR A 200 13.17 12.48 8.94
N ARG A 201 12.62 13.33 8.07
CA ARG A 201 12.00 12.84 6.84
C ARG A 201 12.99 12.00 6.05
N GLY A 202 12.52 10.84 5.56
CA GLY A 202 13.35 9.94 4.79
C GLY A 202 14.25 9.00 5.62
N ASP A 203 14.13 8.99 6.95
CA ASP A 203 14.82 8.00 7.81
C ASP A 203 14.04 6.68 7.96
N GLY A 204 12.83 6.60 7.42
CA GLY A 204 11.99 5.40 7.39
C GLY A 204 11.03 5.25 8.58
N HIS A 205 11.16 6.10 9.59
CA HIS A 205 10.29 6.09 10.76
C HIS A 205 8.95 6.80 10.52
N ALA A 206 7.89 6.33 11.16
CA ALA A 206 6.64 7.06 11.21
C ALA A 206 6.81 8.35 12.02
N THR A 207 6.17 9.41 11.53
CA THR A 207 6.18 10.72 12.18
C THR A 207 4.86 10.99 12.88
N LYS A 208 4.85 11.94 13.81
CA LYS A 208 3.60 12.44 14.38
C LYS A 208 2.60 12.87 13.29
N GLY A 209 3.05 13.62 12.27
CA GLY A 209 2.19 14.03 11.18
C GLY A 209 1.64 12.87 10.33
N ALA A 210 2.38 11.78 10.21
CA ALA A 210 1.88 10.55 9.59
C ALA A 210 0.72 9.95 10.41
N ALA A 211 0.85 9.88 11.74
CA ALA A 211 -0.20 9.39 12.62
C ALA A 211 -1.46 10.25 12.56
N GLU A 212 -1.31 11.57 12.55
CA GLU A 212 -2.40 12.54 12.41
C GLU A 212 -3.14 12.40 11.08
N GLY A 213 -2.41 12.20 9.98
CA GLY A 213 -3.00 11.98 8.66
C GLY A 213 -3.72 10.63 8.55
N TYR A 214 -3.13 9.56 9.09
CA TYR A 214 -3.78 8.23 9.10
C TYR A 214 -4.98 8.16 10.07
N LEU A 215 -4.95 8.90 11.18
CA LEU A 215 -6.11 9.07 12.04
C LEU A 215 -7.31 9.62 11.25
N ALA A 216 -7.09 10.69 10.51
CA ALA A 216 -8.14 11.29 9.69
C ALA A 216 -8.62 10.33 8.58
N ARG A 217 -7.69 9.64 7.90
CA ARG A 217 -8.02 8.66 6.85
C ARG A 217 -8.88 7.51 7.42
N ALA A 218 -8.52 6.96 8.58
CA ALA A 218 -9.26 5.92 9.27
C ALA A 218 -10.64 6.41 9.74
N TYR A 219 -10.69 7.60 10.36
CA TYR A 219 -11.94 8.22 10.81
C TYR A 219 -12.91 8.47 9.65
N MET A 220 -12.43 9.03 8.53
CA MET A 220 -13.26 9.29 7.35
C MET A 220 -13.77 7.99 6.71
N PHE A 221 -12.95 6.92 6.73
CA PHE A 221 -13.42 5.62 6.24
C PHE A 221 -14.48 5.03 7.20
N TYR A 222 -14.27 5.10 8.50
CA TYR A 222 -15.22 4.63 9.50
C TYR A 222 -16.58 5.33 9.37
N GLU A 223 -16.58 6.67 9.38
CA GLU A 223 -17.80 7.48 9.30
C GLU A 223 -18.50 7.32 7.93
N GLY A 224 -17.73 7.32 6.85
CA GLY A 224 -18.27 7.22 5.50
C GLY A 224 -18.76 5.81 5.18
N PHE A 225 -17.96 4.78 5.42
CA PHE A 225 -18.30 3.42 5.04
C PHE A 225 -19.21 2.72 6.05
N TYR A 226 -18.82 2.62 7.32
CA TYR A 226 -19.58 1.90 8.32
C TYR A 226 -20.78 2.72 8.83
N LYS A 227 -20.57 3.98 9.17
CA LYS A 227 -21.66 4.87 9.65
C LYS A 227 -22.49 5.47 8.52
N LYS A 228 -22.09 5.27 7.25
CA LYS A 228 -22.87 5.65 6.03
C LYS A 228 -23.21 7.14 5.97
N LYS A 229 -22.29 8.01 6.45
CA LYS A 229 -22.59 9.45 6.62
C LYS A 229 -22.49 10.26 5.33
N GLY A 230 -21.94 9.71 4.22
CA GLY A 230 -21.81 10.41 2.94
C GLY A 230 -20.91 11.64 3.03
N GLU A 231 -21.42 12.85 2.80
CA GLU A 231 -20.65 14.10 2.89
C GLU A 231 -20.39 14.48 4.35
N LEU A 232 -19.17 14.25 4.82
CA LEU A 232 -18.78 14.44 6.23
C LEU A 232 -18.75 15.91 6.66
N ALA A 233 -18.64 16.86 5.72
CA ALA A 233 -18.67 18.30 6.05
C ALA A 233 -19.97 18.69 6.71
N THR A 234 -21.09 18.21 6.18
CA THR A 234 -22.45 18.58 6.55
C THR A 234 -23.16 17.55 7.44
N ALA A 235 -22.62 16.33 7.51
CA ALA A 235 -23.20 15.25 8.30
C ALA A 235 -23.12 15.52 9.81
N THR A 236 -24.17 15.11 10.54
CA THR A 236 -24.10 14.99 11.99
C THR A 236 -23.34 13.71 12.35
N LEU A 237 -22.16 13.87 12.93
CA LEU A 237 -21.29 12.78 13.36
C LEU A 237 -21.38 12.64 14.88
N GLU A 238 -21.40 11.41 15.34
CA GLU A 238 -21.36 11.08 16.76
C GLU A 238 -19.90 10.98 17.22
N ASP A 239 -19.64 11.28 18.49
CA ASP A 239 -18.33 11.07 19.07
C ASP A 239 -18.05 9.56 19.13
N VAL A 240 -16.83 9.16 18.80
CA VAL A 240 -16.43 7.75 18.83
C VAL A 240 -15.81 7.44 20.19
N GLU A 241 -16.46 6.60 20.97
CA GLU A 241 -15.88 6.08 22.20
C GLU A 241 -14.65 5.23 21.89
N LEU A 242 -13.51 5.61 22.47
CA LEU A 242 -12.25 4.91 22.27
C LEU A 242 -11.94 4.02 23.48
N PRO A 243 -11.29 2.85 23.26
CA PRO A 243 -10.78 2.03 24.37
C PRO A 243 -9.72 2.79 25.17
N ASP A 244 -9.62 2.47 26.45
CA ASP A 244 -8.62 3.03 27.35
C ASP A 244 -7.23 2.51 26.99
N GLN A 245 -6.35 3.42 26.59
CA GLN A 245 -4.93 3.16 26.36
C GLN A 245 -4.09 4.42 26.49
N GLU A 246 -2.76 4.27 26.61
CA GLU A 246 -1.86 5.41 26.77
C GLU A 246 -1.98 6.41 25.62
N GLY A 247 -2.09 7.69 25.94
CA GLY A 247 -2.27 8.77 24.95
C GLY A 247 -3.72 9.06 24.57
N VAL A 248 -4.69 8.22 24.93
CA VAL A 248 -6.11 8.46 24.69
C VAL A 248 -6.73 9.22 25.86
N THR A 249 -7.52 10.24 25.57
CA THR A 249 -8.22 11.09 26.57
C THR A 249 -9.69 11.27 26.20
N GLY A 250 -10.49 10.22 26.36
CA GLY A 250 -11.93 10.25 26.10
C GLY A 250 -12.31 9.97 24.63
N ALA A 251 -13.55 10.29 24.29
CA ALA A 251 -14.10 10.04 22.95
C ALA A 251 -13.46 10.93 21.89
N LEU A 252 -13.37 10.41 20.67
CA LEU A 252 -12.85 11.13 19.50
C LEU A 252 -13.97 11.88 18.79
N THR A 253 -13.84 13.18 18.70
CA THR A 253 -14.77 14.08 18.00
C THR A 253 -14.24 14.46 16.61
N LYS A 254 -15.14 14.83 15.68
CA LYS A 254 -14.74 15.42 14.39
C LYS A 254 -13.83 16.64 14.58
N ALA A 255 -14.10 17.49 15.56
CA ALA A 255 -13.31 18.68 15.81
C ALA A 255 -11.87 18.35 16.20
N GLN A 256 -11.65 17.30 16.99
CA GLN A 256 -10.31 16.83 17.31
C GLN A 256 -9.59 16.28 16.08
N VAL A 257 -10.27 15.52 15.22
CA VAL A 257 -9.67 15.01 13.96
C VAL A 257 -9.23 16.19 13.07
N VAL A 258 -10.05 17.23 12.94
CA VAL A 258 -9.69 18.45 12.22
C VAL A 258 -8.47 19.14 12.87
N SER A 259 -8.42 19.20 14.20
CA SER A 259 -7.29 19.80 14.93
C SER A 259 -5.97 19.03 14.69
N TYR A 260 -6.00 17.69 14.62
CA TYR A 260 -4.83 16.89 14.27
C TYR A 260 -4.36 17.15 12.83
N LEU A 261 -5.29 17.30 11.87
CA LEU A 261 -4.91 17.67 10.50
C LEU A 261 -4.30 19.08 10.45
N GLU A 262 -4.83 20.02 11.22
CA GLU A 262 -4.27 21.38 11.34
C GLU A 262 -2.88 21.36 11.97
N ASP A 263 -2.64 20.53 12.98
CA ASP A 263 -1.32 20.34 13.59
C ASP A 263 -0.32 19.78 12.57
N ALA A 264 -0.67 18.73 11.84
CA ALA A 264 0.16 18.16 10.77
C ALA A 264 0.51 19.20 9.70
N ILE A 265 -0.49 19.99 9.24
CA ILE A 265 -0.31 21.00 8.18
C ILE A 265 0.57 22.17 8.65
N ASN A 266 0.38 22.64 9.88
CA ASN A 266 0.99 23.90 10.34
C ASN A 266 2.31 23.67 11.10
N ASN A 267 2.45 22.55 11.82
CA ASN A 267 3.55 22.28 12.74
C ASN A 267 4.41 21.07 12.32
N GLY A 268 3.93 20.23 11.39
CA GLY A 268 4.64 19.02 10.94
C GLY A 268 5.90 19.27 10.10
N GLY A 269 6.13 20.52 9.67
CA GLY A 269 7.30 20.87 8.86
C GLY A 269 7.24 20.38 7.41
N TYR A 270 6.05 20.04 6.92
CA TYR A 270 5.80 19.61 5.54
C TYR A 270 5.47 20.81 4.64
N SER A 271 5.72 20.66 3.35
CA SER A 271 5.31 21.64 2.34
C SER A 271 5.05 20.97 0.99
N LEU A 272 4.13 21.53 0.21
CA LEU A 272 3.93 21.07 -1.16
C LEU A 272 5.19 21.32 -1.99
N VAL A 273 5.58 20.31 -2.78
CA VAL A 273 6.62 20.48 -3.79
C VAL A 273 6.11 21.49 -4.84
N ASP A 274 6.94 22.40 -5.26
CA ASP A 274 6.56 23.58 -6.09
C ASP A 274 5.99 23.24 -7.48
N ASP A 275 6.31 22.07 -8.01
CA ASP A 275 5.73 21.53 -9.25
C ASP A 275 5.36 20.08 -9.05
N PHE A 276 4.12 19.70 -9.39
CA PHE A 276 3.59 18.34 -9.24
C PHE A 276 4.46 17.28 -9.92
N ARG A 277 5.06 17.61 -11.09
CA ARG A 277 5.92 16.70 -11.85
C ARG A 277 7.17 16.30 -11.06
N ARG A 278 7.67 17.17 -10.19
CA ARG A 278 8.88 16.95 -9.39
C ARG A 278 8.70 15.95 -8.24
N LEU A 279 7.48 15.54 -7.95
CA LEU A 279 7.21 14.44 -7.02
C LEU A 279 7.64 13.08 -7.58
N TRP A 280 7.76 12.96 -8.92
CA TRP A 280 7.87 11.67 -9.57
C TRP A 280 9.22 11.49 -10.26
N GLN A 281 9.73 10.27 -10.19
CA GLN A 281 11.07 9.88 -10.59
C GLN A 281 11.40 10.18 -12.06
N TYR A 282 10.42 10.26 -12.96
CA TYR A 282 10.67 10.57 -14.37
C TYR A 282 11.25 11.97 -14.62
N THR A 283 11.24 12.85 -13.62
CA THR A 283 11.88 14.17 -13.68
C THR A 283 13.31 14.18 -13.12
N ASN A 284 13.92 13.02 -12.89
CA ASN A 284 15.31 12.95 -12.41
C ASN A 284 16.30 13.62 -13.38
N GLU A 285 17.46 14.01 -12.87
CA GLU A 285 18.48 14.76 -13.63
C GLU A 285 19.06 14.01 -14.84
N LEU A 286 18.98 12.68 -14.85
CA LEU A 286 19.61 11.87 -15.89
C LEU A 286 18.69 11.65 -17.11
N SER A 287 17.37 11.56 -16.91
CA SER A 287 16.42 11.28 -17.97
C SER A 287 15.57 12.49 -18.37
N ALA A 288 15.38 13.46 -17.48
CA ALA A 288 14.57 14.65 -17.77
C ALA A 288 15.07 15.48 -18.97
N PRO A 289 16.39 15.65 -19.21
CA PRO A 289 16.88 16.36 -20.40
C PRO A 289 16.44 15.73 -21.73
N ASP A 290 16.22 14.42 -21.75
CA ASP A 290 15.83 13.67 -22.95
C ASP A 290 14.30 13.48 -23.06
N TYR A 291 13.53 13.98 -22.09
CA TYR A 291 12.08 13.85 -22.05
C TYR A 291 11.37 15.19 -22.31
N PRO A 292 10.80 15.40 -23.52
CA PRO A 292 10.22 16.69 -23.93
C PRO A 292 9.16 17.25 -22.97
N PHE A 293 8.39 16.38 -22.31
CA PHE A 293 7.32 16.78 -21.39
C PHE A 293 7.84 17.58 -20.18
N VAL A 294 9.10 17.40 -19.81
CA VAL A 294 9.71 18.07 -18.65
C VAL A 294 10.95 18.90 -19.03
N ALA A 295 11.09 19.23 -20.31
CA ALA A 295 12.23 20.00 -20.81
C ALA A 295 12.35 21.39 -20.17
N ASP A 296 11.23 22.00 -19.80
CA ASP A 296 11.16 23.28 -19.07
C ASP A 296 11.76 23.17 -17.67
N LEU A 297 11.47 22.09 -16.96
CA LEU A 297 12.05 21.79 -15.65
C LEU A 297 13.55 21.53 -15.77
N ALA A 298 13.96 20.70 -16.72
CA ALA A 298 15.37 20.41 -16.96
C ALA A 298 16.17 21.69 -17.31
N ALA A 299 15.63 22.56 -18.18
CA ALA A 299 16.24 23.83 -18.53
C ALA A 299 16.34 24.79 -17.33
N ALA A 300 15.42 24.69 -16.37
CA ALA A 300 15.45 25.47 -15.12
C ALA A 300 16.34 24.84 -14.02
N GLY A 301 16.94 23.68 -14.27
CA GLY A 301 17.69 22.91 -13.26
C GLY A 301 16.80 22.37 -12.13
N LYS A 302 15.52 22.20 -12.39
CA LYS A 302 14.52 21.68 -11.46
C LYS A 302 14.26 20.20 -11.76
N TYR A 303 14.67 19.34 -10.87
CA TYR A 303 14.56 17.88 -11.04
C TYR A 303 13.68 17.26 -9.96
N TRP A 304 13.54 15.97 -9.99
CA TRP A 304 12.86 15.19 -8.98
C TRP A 304 13.31 15.59 -7.57
N ALA A 305 12.35 15.79 -6.69
CA ALA A 305 12.63 16.26 -5.34
C ALA A 305 13.27 15.17 -4.44
N GLY A 306 13.35 13.93 -4.93
CA GLY A 306 14.01 12.81 -4.25
C GLY A 306 13.10 12.07 -3.27
N ASN A 307 13.63 10.96 -2.74
CA ASN A 307 13.07 10.28 -1.59
C ASN A 307 13.18 11.17 -0.35
N GLY A 308 12.21 11.13 0.54
CA GLY A 308 12.15 12.01 1.71
C GLY A 308 11.88 13.47 1.36
N ASN A 309 11.22 13.74 0.22
CA ASN A 309 10.90 15.11 -0.19
C ASN A 309 9.92 15.79 0.80
N PRO A 310 9.82 17.13 0.76
CA PRO A 310 9.07 17.88 1.77
C PRO A 310 7.56 17.59 1.81
N GLU A 311 7.00 16.92 0.82
CA GLU A 311 5.58 16.54 0.79
C GLU A 311 5.32 15.14 1.36
N GLU A 312 6.32 14.27 1.41
CA GLU A 312 6.20 12.91 1.96
C GLU A 312 5.98 12.93 3.47
N MET A 313 4.98 12.20 3.94
CA MET A 313 4.64 12.07 5.35
C MET A 313 4.81 10.63 5.85
N PHE A 314 4.51 9.65 4.99
CA PHE A 314 4.79 8.23 5.24
C PHE A 314 4.98 7.49 3.94
N GLN A 315 6.02 6.63 3.89
CA GLN A 315 6.43 5.91 2.68
C GLN A 315 7.00 4.54 3.01
N VAL A 316 7.01 3.65 2.02
CA VAL A 316 7.85 2.45 2.04
C VAL A 316 9.16 2.78 1.36
N GLN A 317 10.26 2.57 2.07
CA GLN A 317 11.60 2.83 1.57
C GLN A 317 12.22 1.56 1.00
N TYR A 318 13.00 1.74 -0.05
CA TYR A 318 13.70 0.66 -0.73
C TYR A 318 15.18 0.96 -0.86
N VAL A 319 15.96 -0.11 -0.99
CA VAL A 319 17.39 -0.03 -1.28
C VAL A 319 17.72 -0.82 -2.53
N ASN A 320 18.69 -0.35 -3.29
CA ASN A 320 19.16 -1.06 -4.45
C ASN A 320 20.16 -2.16 -4.04
N LEU A 321 19.73 -3.41 -4.02
CA LEU A 321 20.57 -4.57 -3.74
C LEU A 321 20.97 -5.36 -4.99
N GLY A 322 20.66 -4.83 -6.17
CA GLY A 322 21.17 -5.37 -7.42
C GLY A 322 20.27 -6.37 -8.13
N ASN A 323 19.35 -7.07 -7.48
CA ASN A 323 18.30 -7.83 -8.13
C ASN A 323 17.17 -8.21 -7.15
N TRP A 324 15.98 -8.47 -7.70
CA TRP A 324 14.81 -8.88 -6.93
C TRP A 324 14.96 -10.27 -6.26
N GLN A 325 15.76 -11.15 -6.87
CA GLN A 325 15.98 -12.50 -6.34
C GLN A 325 16.69 -12.49 -4.98
N ALA A 326 17.54 -11.50 -4.74
CA ALA A 326 18.17 -11.36 -3.42
C ALA A 326 17.13 -11.08 -2.34
N GLY A 327 16.18 -10.19 -2.60
CA GLY A 327 15.06 -9.92 -1.69
C GLY A 327 14.17 -11.14 -1.48
N ALA A 328 13.78 -11.82 -2.54
CA ALA A 328 12.97 -13.03 -2.48
C ALA A 328 13.66 -14.17 -1.72
N ALA A 329 14.98 -14.35 -1.92
CA ALA A 329 15.73 -15.41 -1.26
C ALA A 329 15.80 -15.28 0.27
N ILE A 330 15.75 -14.05 0.80
CA ILE A 330 15.76 -13.79 2.24
C ILE A 330 14.39 -13.40 2.80
N GLY A 331 13.34 -13.50 1.98
CA GLY A 331 11.97 -13.20 2.37
C GLY A 331 11.70 -11.72 2.64
N MET A 332 12.47 -10.81 2.03
CA MET A 332 12.33 -9.37 2.19
C MET A 332 12.41 -8.65 0.84
N GLY A 333 11.52 -7.69 0.60
CA GLY A 333 11.52 -6.84 -0.59
C GLY A 333 12.43 -5.63 -0.40
N PHE A 334 13.66 -5.69 -0.93
CA PHE A 334 14.60 -4.58 -0.81
C PHE A 334 14.51 -3.56 -1.94
N CYS A 335 14.02 -3.97 -3.11
CA CYS A 335 13.80 -3.09 -4.25
C CYS A 335 12.31 -2.88 -4.51
N ASN A 336 11.98 -1.75 -5.12
CA ASN A 336 10.60 -1.39 -5.43
C ASN A 336 10.04 -2.26 -6.57
N GLN A 337 9.38 -3.36 -6.20
CA GLN A 337 8.73 -4.26 -7.16
C GLN A 337 7.48 -3.63 -7.80
N VAL A 338 6.84 -2.65 -7.16
CA VAL A 338 5.70 -1.94 -7.75
C VAL A 338 6.12 -1.24 -9.04
N ALA A 339 7.34 -0.68 -9.08
CA ALA A 339 7.88 -0.09 -10.29
C ALA A 339 8.04 -1.12 -11.42
N LEU A 340 8.51 -2.33 -11.09
CA LEU A 340 8.60 -3.43 -12.06
C LEU A 340 7.22 -3.85 -12.59
N TYR A 341 6.25 -4.06 -11.70
CA TYR A 341 4.90 -4.47 -12.09
C TYR A 341 4.21 -3.41 -12.95
N SER A 342 4.37 -2.12 -12.60
CA SER A 342 3.77 -0.99 -13.31
C SER A 342 4.54 -0.55 -14.57
N GLY A 343 5.74 -1.09 -14.82
CA GLY A 343 6.56 -0.75 -15.99
C GLY A 343 5.93 -1.20 -17.30
N LEU A 344 6.45 -0.66 -18.41
CA LEU A 344 5.96 -0.98 -19.74
C LEU A 344 6.04 -2.48 -20.03
N ARG A 345 4.94 -3.08 -20.44
CA ARG A 345 4.92 -4.52 -20.77
C ARG A 345 5.86 -4.82 -21.92
N CYS A 346 6.75 -5.79 -21.72
CA CYS A 346 7.58 -6.37 -22.76
C CYS A 346 7.43 -7.90 -22.79
N ASP A 347 7.77 -8.52 -23.88
CA ASP A 347 7.95 -9.96 -23.97
C ASP A 347 9.45 -10.35 -23.92
N ASP A 348 9.72 -11.65 -23.88
CA ASP A 348 11.08 -12.21 -23.82
C ASP A 348 11.95 -11.85 -25.03
N ASN A 349 11.35 -11.33 -26.12
CA ASN A 349 12.03 -10.86 -27.31
C ASN A 349 12.27 -9.35 -27.32
N GLY A 350 11.94 -8.65 -26.21
CA GLY A 350 12.06 -7.20 -26.10
C GLY A 350 11.03 -6.41 -26.92
N ALA A 351 10.00 -7.08 -27.45
CA ALA A 351 8.85 -6.37 -27.99
C ALA A 351 8.11 -5.66 -26.85
N GLY A 352 7.62 -4.47 -27.13
CA GLY A 352 6.94 -3.62 -26.14
C GLY A 352 7.73 -2.39 -25.76
N VAL A 353 9.03 -2.42 -25.65
CA VAL A 353 9.81 -1.27 -25.14
C VAL A 353 11.03 -0.93 -25.97
N SER A 354 11.56 -1.82 -26.76
CA SER A 354 12.59 -1.50 -27.76
C SER A 354 12.70 -2.61 -28.79
N ASN A 355 12.66 -2.24 -30.04
CA ASN A 355 13.10 -3.11 -31.13
C ASN A 355 14.64 -3.27 -31.13
N GLY A 356 15.27 -3.41 -29.96
CA GLY A 356 16.71 -3.52 -29.80
C GLY A 356 17.50 -2.21 -29.99
N ASN A 357 16.85 -1.06 -30.20
CA ASN A 357 17.56 0.12 -30.69
C ASN A 357 17.72 1.26 -29.70
N ALA A 358 16.81 1.54 -28.82
CA ALA A 358 16.97 2.54 -27.75
C ALA A 358 15.91 2.38 -26.68
N PRO A 359 16.22 2.60 -25.41
CA PRO A 359 15.21 2.67 -24.38
C PRO A 359 14.23 3.80 -24.68
N SER A 360 12.95 3.59 -24.34
CA SER A 360 11.92 4.62 -24.37
C SER A 360 12.11 5.57 -23.21
N VAL A 361 13.15 6.39 -23.25
CA VAL A 361 13.49 7.33 -22.18
C VAL A 361 12.34 8.29 -21.90
N PRO A 362 11.93 8.49 -20.66
CA PRO A 362 12.51 7.97 -19.41
C PRO A 362 11.88 6.67 -18.90
N PHE A 363 10.97 6.05 -19.62
CA PHE A 363 10.17 4.93 -19.13
C PHE A 363 10.79 3.59 -19.47
N GLY A 364 10.76 2.68 -18.50
CA GLY A 364 11.44 1.40 -18.57
C GLY A 364 10.50 0.22 -18.72
N GLN A 365 11.11 -0.89 -19.03
CA GLN A 365 10.48 -2.18 -19.13
C GLN A 365 9.95 -2.66 -17.78
N GLY A 366 8.81 -3.34 -17.82
CA GLY A 366 8.20 -3.99 -16.67
C GLY A 366 7.19 -5.04 -17.10
N TRP A 367 6.23 -5.32 -16.24
CA TRP A 367 5.24 -6.38 -16.47
C TRP A 367 3.87 -5.85 -16.91
N GLY A 368 3.67 -4.54 -16.90
CA GLY A 368 2.45 -3.89 -17.40
C GLY A 368 1.20 -4.20 -16.58
N GLN A 369 1.34 -4.47 -15.29
CA GLN A 369 0.20 -4.69 -14.40
C GLN A 369 -0.27 -3.38 -13.76
N GLY A 370 -1.55 -3.31 -13.38
CA GLY A 370 -2.10 -2.10 -12.77
C GLY A 370 -2.09 -0.89 -13.74
N THR A 371 -2.29 -1.11 -15.03
CA THR A 371 -2.38 -0.02 -16.01
C THR A 371 -3.59 0.87 -15.73
N ILE A 372 -3.50 2.12 -16.14
CA ILE A 372 -4.60 3.09 -15.97
C ILE A 372 -5.76 2.71 -16.89
N ASN A 373 -6.98 2.71 -16.36
CA ASN A 373 -8.20 2.49 -17.16
C ASN A 373 -8.47 3.70 -18.07
N ALA A 374 -8.95 3.43 -19.27
CA ALA A 374 -9.26 4.47 -20.27
C ALA A 374 -10.27 5.50 -19.74
N ASN A 375 -11.20 5.12 -18.87
CA ASN A 375 -12.18 6.02 -18.28
C ASN A 375 -11.54 7.15 -17.45
N LEU A 376 -10.41 6.90 -16.77
CA LEU A 376 -9.71 7.96 -16.04
C LEU A 376 -9.15 9.00 -17.02
N TRP A 377 -8.55 8.54 -18.12
CA TRP A 377 -8.05 9.45 -19.16
C TRP A 377 -9.16 10.29 -19.78
N ASP A 378 -10.30 9.67 -20.09
CA ASP A 378 -11.43 10.33 -20.74
C ASP A 378 -12.14 11.33 -19.80
N ASP A 379 -12.25 11.00 -18.51
CA ASP A 379 -12.89 11.87 -17.51
C ASP A 379 -12.04 13.09 -17.12
N TRP A 380 -10.72 12.97 -17.20
CA TRP A 380 -9.79 14.00 -16.71
C TRP A 380 -9.68 15.15 -17.70
N PRO A 381 -9.98 16.40 -17.31
CA PRO A 381 -9.89 17.53 -18.22
C PRO A 381 -8.48 17.71 -18.81
N ASP A 382 -8.37 17.88 -20.12
CA ASP A 382 -7.09 18.09 -20.81
C ASP A 382 -6.37 19.38 -20.36
N SER A 383 -7.12 20.33 -19.80
CA SER A 383 -6.57 21.56 -19.23
C SER A 383 -5.87 21.36 -17.88
N ASP A 384 -6.02 20.20 -17.24
CA ASP A 384 -5.34 19.89 -15.98
C ASP A 384 -3.96 19.29 -16.29
N PRO A 385 -2.85 19.98 -15.97
CA PRO A 385 -1.50 19.47 -16.29
C PRO A 385 -1.14 18.18 -15.55
N ARG A 386 -1.84 17.86 -14.44
CA ARG A 386 -1.63 16.61 -13.69
C ARG A 386 -2.02 15.36 -14.47
N LYS A 387 -2.96 15.47 -15.43
CA LYS A 387 -3.35 14.36 -16.32
C LYS A 387 -2.13 13.73 -16.98
N LYS A 388 -1.39 14.54 -17.74
CA LYS A 388 -0.16 14.08 -18.42
C LYS A 388 1.00 13.84 -17.46
N ALA A 389 1.01 14.49 -16.30
CA ALA A 389 2.02 14.25 -15.27
C ALA A 389 1.82 12.90 -14.55
N THR A 390 0.60 12.38 -14.53
CA THR A 390 0.24 11.11 -13.90
C THR A 390 0.17 9.96 -14.89
N ILE A 391 -0.34 10.20 -16.10
CA ILE A 391 -0.63 9.15 -17.08
C ILE A 391 0.32 9.26 -18.27
N LEU A 392 1.01 8.17 -18.55
CA LEU A 392 1.75 7.97 -19.80
C LEU A 392 0.78 7.40 -20.84
N ASP A 393 0.51 8.14 -21.89
CA ASP A 393 -0.11 7.60 -23.11
C ASP A 393 1.02 6.98 -23.96
N ALA A 394 1.28 5.70 -23.71
CA ALA A 394 2.42 5.02 -24.32
C ALA A 394 2.33 4.97 -25.85
N PRO A 395 1.18 4.68 -26.48
CA PRO A 395 1.04 4.78 -27.93
C PRO A 395 1.32 6.18 -28.50
N ALA A 396 0.89 7.24 -27.82
CA ALA A 396 1.08 8.61 -28.30
C ALA A 396 2.47 9.17 -28.00
N GLU A 397 3.00 8.92 -26.78
CA GLU A 397 4.30 9.46 -26.37
C GLU A 397 5.48 8.61 -26.84
N LEU A 398 5.29 7.29 -27.02
CA LEU A 398 6.34 6.31 -27.31
C LEU A 398 6.06 5.50 -28.60
N GLY A 399 5.08 5.91 -29.39
CA GLY A 399 4.65 5.21 -30.60
C GLY A 399 5.63 5.29 -31.75
N GLU A 400 5.17 5.71 -32.92
CA GLU A 400 5.90 5.65 -34.19
C GLU A 400 7.29 6.30 -34.08
N GLY A 401 8.34 5.46 -34.22
CA GLY A 401 9.74 5.88 -34.18
C GLY A 401 10.42 5.79 -32.79
N THR A 402 9.70 5.50 -31.72
CA THR A 402 10.25 5.42 -30.34
C THR A 402 10.31 4.00 -29.77
N GLY A 403 9.65 3.02 -30.41
CA GLY A 403 9.82 1.60 -30.11
C GLY A 403 8.76 0.95 -29.23
N PHE A 404 7.71 1.66 -28.80
CA PHE A 404 6.61 1.01 -28.07
C PHE A 404 5.67 0.26 -29.02
N VAL A 405 5.45 -1.02 -28.74
CA VAL A 405 4.48 -1.88 -29.44
C VAL A 405 3.81 -2.76 -28.41
N PHE A 406 2.49 -2.90 -28.46
CA PHE A 406 1.80 -3.87 -27.61
C PHE A 406 2.30 -5.28 -27.88
N THR A 407 2.61 -6.01 -26.82
CA THR A 407 3.09 -7.39 -26.95
C THR A 407 1.98 -8.34 -27.36
N THR A 408 2.35 -9.49 -27.92
CA THR A 408 1.42 -10.56 -28.25
C THR A 408 0.90 -11.31 -27.02
N THR A 409 1.39 -10.94 -25.84
CA THR A 409 0.98 -11.52 -24.55
C THR A 409 0.25 -10.55 -23.65
N CYS A 410 0.07 -9.27 -24.03
CA CYS A 410 -0.63 -8.29 -23.21
C CYS A 410 -2.12 -8.62 -23.03
N SER A 411 -2.66 -8.23 -21.89
CA SER A 411 -4.05 -8.41 -21.51
C SER A 411 -4.52 -7.16 -20.74
N GLU A 412 -5.75 -6.71 -20.97
CA GLU A 412 -6.37 -5.55 -20.31
C GLU A 412 -5.53 -4.25 -20.35
N ASP A 413 -4.63 -4.14 -21.29
CA ASP A 413 -3.72 -2.99 -21.41
C ASP A 413 -4.36 -1.86 -22.21
N ALA A 414 -4.74 -0.77 -21.54
CA ALA A 414 -5.31 0.40 -22.20
C ALA A 414 -4.26 1.27 -22.94
N GLY A 415 -2.97 0.96 -22.82
CA GLY A 415 -1.85 1.78 -23.30
C GLY A 415 -1.56 2.98 -22.40
N TYR A 416 -2.23 3.08 -21.27
CA TYR A 416 -2.07 4.12 -20.27
C TYR A 416 -1.35 3.57 -19.04
N TYR A 417 -0.20 4.15 -18.70
CA TYR A 417 0.61 3.68 -17.58
C TYR A 417 0.74 4.74 -16.49
N ASN A 418 0.87 4.29 -15.25
CA ASN A 418 0.99 5.16 -14.10
C ASN A 418 2.42 5.72 -13.96
N LYS A 419 2.64 6.98 -14.39
CA LYS A 419 3.95 7.66 -14.30
C LYS A 419 4.48 7.81 -12.87
N LYS A 420 3.63 7.72 -11.86
CA LYS A 420 4.04 7.84 -10.45
C LYS A 420 4.82 6.62 -9.96
N TRP A 421 4.53 5.45 -10.54
CA TRP A 421 5.09 4.16 -10.11
C TRP A 421 5.93 3.45 -11.15
N ILE A 422 5.80 3.83 -12.42
CA ILE A 422 6.47 3.18 -13.54
C ILE A 422 7.99 3.17 -13.37
N THR A 423 8.65 2.12 -13.90
CA THR A 423 10.11 2.07 -14.00
C THR A 423 10.66 3.23 -14.83
N VAL A 424 11.75 3.82 -14.37
CA VAL A 424 12.40 4.94 -15.04
C VAL A 424 13.82 4.55 -15.46
N THR A 425 14.17 4.92 -16.69
CA THR A 425 15.48 4.64 -17.30
C THR A 425 16.10 5.93 -17.82
N CYS A 426 17.36 5.85 -18.21
CA CYS A 426 18.06 6.94 -18.90
C CYS A 426 18.78 6.42 -20.14
N ALA A 427 19.15 7.33 -21.03
CA ALA A 427 19.91 6.97 -22.22
C ALA A 427 21.26 6.37 -21.84
N ARG A 428 21.72 5.37 -22.60
CA ARG A 428 22.99 4.66 -22.35
C ARG A 428 24.20 5.59 -22.28
N SER A 429 24.22 6.66 -23.06
CA SER A 429 25.30 7.66 -23.06
C SER A 429 25.49 8.37 -21.72
N THR A 430 24.52 8.28 -20.83
CA THR A 430 24.55 8.86 -19.49
C THR A 430 25.20 7.91 -18.48
N PHE A 431 25.39 6.63 -18.84
CA PHE A 431 26.02 5.59 -18.02
C PHE A 431 27.25 4.98 -18.68
N ASP A 432 28.07 4.33 -17.84
CA ASP A 432 29.34 3.73 -18.22
C ASP A 432 29.22 2.77 -19.42
N THR A 433 30.23 2.85 -20.25
CA THR A 433 30.36 2.26 -21.57
C THR A 433 30.73 0.78 -21.58
N ASN A 434 30.83 0.11 -20.44
CA ASN A 434 31.42 -1.23 -20.34
C ASN A 434 30.50 -2.40 -20.66
N THR A 435 29.29 -2.18 -21.16
CA THR A 435 28.39 -3.27 -21.54
C THR A 435 27.92 -3.13 -22.95
N ASP A 436 28.10 -4.18 -23.76
CA ASP A 436 27.71 -4.24 -25.17
C ASP A 436 26.21 -4.43 -25.41
N ALA A 437 25.39 -4.50 -24.37
CA ALA A 437 23.96 -4.64 -24.46
C ALA A 437 23.22 -3.39 -24.01
N TYR A 438 22.13 -3.01 -24.68
CA TYR A 438 21.16 -2.08 -24.16
C TYR A 438 20.49 -2.72 -22.96
N THR A 439 20.92 -2.35 -21.78
CA THR A 439 20.28 -2.76 -20.53
C THR A 439 19.45 -1.63 -20.00
N TRP A 440 18.25 -1.95 -19.52
CA TRP A 440 17.38 -1.05 -18.80
C TRP A 440 18.03 -0.76 -17.45
N TRP A 441 18.33 0.51 -17.19
CA TRP A 441 19.08 0.89 -16.02
C TRP A 441 18.18 1.70 -15.10
N GLY A 442 18.10 1.30 -13.85
CA GLY A 442 17.54 2.16 -12.83
C GLY A 442 18.30 3.48 -12.78
N VAL A 443 17.58 4.59 -12.61
CA VAL A 443 18.12 5.96 -12.64
C VAL A 443 19.29 6.17 -11.70
N TYR A 444 19.37 5.41 -10.63
CA TYR A 444 20.36 5.58 -9.56
C TYR A 444 21.62 4.73 -9.73
N ARG A 445 21.75 4.03 -10.80
CA ARG A 445 22.89 3.15 -11.01
C ARG A 445 24.22 3.88 -11.12
N LYS A 446 24.21 5.14 -11.54
CA LYS A 446 25.42 5.98 -11.59
C LYS A 446 26.18 6.01 -10.26
N GLU A 447 25.49 5.96 -9.13
CA GLU A 447 26.13 5.96 -7.80
C GLU A 447 26.76 4.62 -7.44
N LYS A 448 26.47 3.56 -8.17
CA LYS A 448 26.89 2.17 -7.88
C LYS A 448 27.83 1.55 -8.90
N VAL A 449 28.29 2.30 -9.87
CA VAL A 449 29.27 1.85 -10.88
C VAL A 449 30.61 1.39 -10.25
N GLY A 450 30.87 1.64 -8.98
CA GLY A 450 32.00 1.09 -8.25
C GLY A 450 31.78 -0.28 -7.60
N VAL A 451 30.55 -0.80 -7.60
CA VAL A 451 30.26 -2.12 -7.07
C VAL A 451 30.30 -3.10 -8.23
N ALA A 452 31.42 -3.76 -8.39
CA ALA A 452 31.64 -4.84 -9.37
C ALA A 452 30.72 -6.03 -9.05
N ASN A 453 29.42 -5.88 -9.24
CA ASN A 453 28.49 -6.97 -9.17
C ASN A 453 27.80 -7.14 -10.50
N ASN A 454 28.15 -8.20 -11.15
CA ASN A 454 27.55 -8.69 -12.38
C ASN A 454 26.03 -8.91 -12.30
N ASN A 455 25.43 -8.74 -11.13
CA ASN A 455 23.99 -8.86 -10.89
C ASN A 455 23.25 -7.52 -11.00
N GLY A 456 23.94 -6.41 -11.15
CA GLY A 456 23.38 -5.09 -11.22
C GLY A 456 22.83 -4.69 -12.59
N ASN A 457 22.49 -5.62 -13.47
CA ASN A 457 21.99 -5.35 -14.82
C ASN A 457 20.56 -5.78 -15.03
N SER A 458 19.81 -6.00 -13.96
CA SER A 458 18.43 -6.45 -14.07
C SER A 458 17.50 -5.25 -13.96
N PHE A 459 16.72 -4.99 -15.01
CA PHE A 459 15.59 -4.07 -14.92
C PHE A 459 14.59 -4.48 -13.82
N GLN A 460 14.70 -5.69 -13.32
CA GLN A 460 13.83 -6.26 -12.30
C GLN A 460 14.25 -5.90 -10.86
N GLY A 461 15.42 -5.33 -10.64
CA GLY A 461 15.94 -5.15 -9.29
C GLY A 461 16.58 -3.78 -9.01
N ASP A 462 16.55 -2.88 -9.96
CA ASP A 462 17.26 -1.60 -9.88
C ASP A 462 16.36 -0.42 -9.49
N HIS A 463 15.22 -0.69 -8.83
CA HIS A 463 14.26 0.34 -8.44
C HIS A 463 14.28 0.53 -6.93
N PHE A 464 14.54 1.75 -6.48
CA PHE A 464 14.59 2.08 -5.06
C PHE A 464 13.98 3.45 -4.72
N ASN A 465 13.18 3.99 -5.63
CA ASN A 465 12.32 5.11 -5.30
C ASN A 465 11.26 4.68 -4.29
N ASP A 466 11.00 5.54 -3.32
CA ASP A 466 10.00 5.27 -2.29
C ASP A 466 8.60 5.16 -2.88
N ILE A 467 7.76 4.35 -2.27
CA ILE A 467 6.31 4.37 -2.48
C ILE A 467 5.70 5.26 -1.41
N ILE A 468 5.17 6.39 -1.84
CA ILE A 468 4.52 7.36 -0.94
C ILE A 468 3.13 6.84 -0.58
N LEU A 469 2.91 6.55 0.71
CA LEU A 469 1.64 6.07 1.23
C LEU A 469 0.76 7.18 1.79
N LEU A 470 1.38 8.27 2.25
CA LEU A 470 0.71 9.48 2.70
C LEU A 470 1.57 10.69 2.36
N ARG A 471 0.96 11.72 1.80
CA ARG A 471 1.60 13.01 1.53
C ARG A 471 0.71 14.18 1.92
N LEU A 472 1.32 15.35 2.12
CA LEU A 472 0.66 16.54 2.61
C LEU A 472 -0.59 16.94 1.80
N ALA A 473 -0.58 16.76 0.48
CA ALA A 473 -1.75 17.09 -0.33
C ALA A 473 -2.99 16.27 0.06
N ASP A 474 -2.84 14.97 0.40
CA ASP A 474 -3.98 14.17 0.89
C ASP A 474 -4.50 14.70 2.24
N VAL A 475 -3.61 15.02 3.17
CA VAL A 475 -3.96 15.63 4.47
C VAL A 475 -4.72 16.95 4.27
N MET A 476 -4.26 17.80 3.35
CA MET A 476 -4.92 19.06 3.00
C MET A 476 -6.32 18.84 2.40
N LEU A 477 -6.48 17.83 1.54
CA LEU A 477 -7.76 17.50 0.94
C LEU A 477 -8.72 16.85 1.96
N MET A 478 -8.23 16.01 2.87
CA MET A 478 -9.02 15.48 3.98
C MET A 478 -9.51 16.60 4.90
N HIS A 479 -8.67 17.59 5.21
CA HIS A 479 -9.07 18.76 5.97
C HIS A 479 -10.21 19.52 5.26
N SER A 480 -10.07 19.79 3.96
CA SER A 480 -11.11 20.47 3.19
C SER A 480 -12.42 19.69 3.15
N GLU A 481 -12.35 18.37 3.03
CA GLU A 481 -13.53 17.49 3.01
C GLU A 481 -14.24 17.46 4.36
N LEU A 482 -13.51 17.42 5.48
CA LEU A 482 -14.10 17.41 6.82
C LEU A 482 -14.69 18.78 7.21
N THR A 483 -14.03 19.87 6.84
CA THR A 483 -14.45 21.21 7.23
C THR A 483 -15.47 21.86 6.29
N GLY A 484 -15.63 21.34 5.08
CA GLY A 484 -16.45 21.97 4.04
C GLY A 484 -15.86 23.29 3.52
N THR A 485 -14.53 23.46 3.60
CA THR A 485 -13.85 24.68 3.17
C THR A 485 -12.89 24.43 2.02
N ALA A 486 -12.77 25.38 1.10
CA ALA A 486 -11.87 25.27 -0.04
C ALA A 486 -10.41 25.65 0.28
N THR A 487 -10.11 26.13 1.48
CA THR A 487 -8.82 26.76 1.80
C THR A 487 -7.62 25.87 1.49
N GLN A 488 -7.62 24.62 1.96
CA GLN A 488 -6.51 23.72 1.71
C GLN A 488 -6.56 23.12 0.30
N MET A 489 -7.75 22.77 -0.20
CA MET A 489 -7.96 22.32 -1.57
C MET A 489 -7.42 23.34 -2.58
N ASN A 490 -7.67 24.63 -2.37
CA ASN A 490 -7.19 25.69 -3.25
C ASN A 490 -5.66 25.83 -3.28
N LYS A 491 -4.96 25.50 -2.19
CA LYS A 491 -3.49 25.45 -2.22
C LYS A 491 -2.98 24.30 -3.10
N VAL A 492 -3.65 23.14 -3.05
CA VAL A 492 -3.33 21.99 -3.91
C VAL A 492 -3.60 22.35 -5.38
N GLN A 493 -4.74 22.97 -5.67
CA GLN A 493 -5.10 23.44 -7.01
C GLN A 493 -4.11 24.49 -7.54
N ALA A 494 -3.70 25.43 -6.70
CA ALA A 494 -2.71 26.44 -7.07
C ALA A 494 -1.35 25.83 -7.41
N ARG A 495 -0.87 24.85 -6.61
CA ARG A 495 0.36 24.10 -6.90
C ARG A 495 0.25 23.35 -8.24
N ALA A 496 -0.90 22.79 -8.53
CA ALA A 496 -1.17 22.08 -9.77
C ALA A 496 -1.30 23.00 -11.00
N GLY A 497 -1.39 24.32 -10.79
CA GLY A 497 -1.57 25.29 -11.88
C GLY A 497 -2.99 25.28 -12.47
N VAL A 498 -3.99 24.79 -11.72
CA VAL A 498 -5.39 24.79 -12.15
C VAL A 498 -6.19 25.88 -11.45
N ALA A 499 -7.34 26.24 -12.02
CA ALA A 499 -8.24 27.23 -11.45
C ALA A 499 -8.75 26.77 -10.07
N GLN A 500 -8.68 27.66 -9.09
CA GLN A 500 -9.23 27.41 -7.77
C GLN A 500 -10.76 27.40 -7.81
N THR A 501 -11.36 26.47 -7.09
CA THR A 501 -12.82 26.28 -7.02
C THR A 501 -13.33 26.43 -5.60
N GLY A 502 -14.59 26.85 -5.45
CA GLY A 502 -15.27 26.78 -4.16
C GLY A 502 -15.44 25.34 -3.69
N TYR A 503 -15.58 25.15 -2.37
CA TYR A 503 -15.94 23.84 -1.86
C TYR A 503 -17.32 23.43 -2.36
N SER A 504 -17.41 22.23 -2.83
CA SER A 504 -18.64 21.43 -3.01
C SER A 504 -18.28 19.96 -2.93
N TRP A 505 -19.24 19.12 -2.61
CA TRP A 505 -19.04 17.67 -2.54
C TRP A 505 -18.46 17.11 -3.85
N ALA A 506 -18.94 17.61 -4.99
CA ALA A 506 -18.42 17.19 -6.29
C ALA A 506 -16.96 17.67 -6.51
N ASN A 507 -16.66 18.93 -6.16
CA ASN A 507 -15.34 19.49 -6.38
C ASN A 507 -14.26 18.80 -5.54
N ILE A 508 -14.54 18.51 -4.26
CA ILE A 508 -13.55 17.82 -3.42
C ILE A 508 -13.32 16.37 -3.86
N LYS A 509 -14.36 15.66 -4.29
CA LYS A 509 -14.20 14.29 -4.83
C LYS A 509 -13.39 14.30 -6.12
N ASN A 510 -13.64 15.23 -7.02
CA ASN A 510 -12.85 15.37 -8.24
C ASN A 510 -11.41 15.75 -7.93
N GLU A 511 -11.18 16.73 -7.03
CA GLU A 511 -9.84 17.15 -6.67
C GLU A 511 -9.03 16.01 -6.05
N ARG A 512 -9.62 15.22 -5.15
CA ARG A 512 -8.99 14.01 -4.62
C ARG A 512 -8.66 13.01 -5.73
N ARG A 513 -9.57 12.79 -6.68
CA ARG A 513 -9.34 11.87 -7.79
C ARG A 513 -8.18 12.32 -8.67
N TRP A 514 -8.14 13.63 -9.05
CA TRP A 514 -7.07 14.15 -9.91
C TRP A 514 -5.72 14.22 -9.20
N GLU A 515 -5.70 14.67 -7.98
CA GLU A 515 -4.46 14.81 -7.23
C GLU A 515 -3.85 13.45 -6.85
N LEU A 516 -4.67 12.51 -6.40
CA LEU A 516 -4.25 11.23 -5.82
C LEU A 516 -4.40 10.03 -6.78
N ALA A 517 -4.74 10.28 -8.05
CA ALA A 517 -4.84 9.22 -9.06
C ALA A 517 -3.57 8.35 -9.09
N GLY A 518 -3.75 7.04 -9.13
CA GLY A 518 -2.65 6.09 -9.18
C GLY A 518 -1.90 5.84 -7.87
N GLU A 519 -2.36 6.37 -6.73
CA GLU A 519 -1.71 6.21 -5.42
C GLU A 519 -2.41 5.20 -4.49
N GLY A 520 -3.31 4.36 -5.02
CA GLY A 520 -4.02 3.34 -4.25
C GLY A 520 -5.12 3.86 -3.32
N ILE A 521 -5.53 5.13 -3.45
CA ILE A 521 -6.51 5.79 -2.57
C ILE A 521 -7.95 5.63 -3.08
N ARG A 522 -8.13 5.66 -4.40
CA ARG A 522 -9.43 5.78 -5.08
C ARG A 522 -10.46 4.75 -4.64
N PHE A 523 -10.09 3.48 -4.51
CA PHE A 523 -11.04 2.42 -4.16
C PHE A 523 -11.69 2.64 -2.78
N ASN A 524 -10.88 3.01 -1.78
CA ASN A 524 -11.39 3.27 -0.44
C ASN A 524 -12.17 4.59 -0.36
N ASP A 525 -11.83 5.60 -1.16
CA ASP A 525 -12.64 6.82 -1.31
C ASP A 525 -14.03 6.48 -1.86
N LEU A 526 -14.12 5.70 -2.91
CA LEU A 526 -15.41 5.25 -3.47
C LEU A 526 -16.25 4.47 -2.45
N ARG A 527 -15.63 3.57 -1.68
CA ARG A 527 -16.30 2.79 -0.64
C ARG A 527 -16.89 3.67 0.45
N ARG A 528 -16.09 4.59 1.00
CA ARG A 528 -16.55 5.47 2.07
C ARG A 528 -17.60 6.50 1.62
N TRP A 529 -17.56 6.93 0.36
CA TRP A 529 -18.59 7.80 -0.19
C TRP A 529 -19.90 7.06 -0.48
N SER A 530 -19.86 5.76 -0.70
CA SER A 530 -21.01 4.92 -0.98
C SER A 530 -21.70 4.36 0.28
N GLY A 531 -20.92 4.18 1.35
CA GLY A 531 -21.37 3.45 2.54
C GLY A 531 -21.48 1.94 2.33
N LYS A 532 -21.37 1.20 3.43
CA LYS A 532 -21.57 -0.25 3.45
C LYS A 532 -23.02 -0.59 3.06
N ASP A 533 -23.22 -1.66 2.33
CA ASP A 533 -24.52 -2.14 1.84
C ASP A 533 -25.25 -1.19 0.88
N GLY A 534 -24.49 -0.34 0.15
CA GLY A 534 -25.04 0.59 -0.83
C GLY A 534 -25.64 -0.08 -2.08
N GLY A 535 -25.39 -1.38 -2.29
CA GLY A 535 -25.91 -2.18 -3.39
C GLY A 535 -25.37 -1.78 -4.76
N GLU A 536 -25.96 -2.32 -5.83
CA GLU A 536 -25.52 -2.08 -7.22
C GLU A 536 -25.72 -0.63 -7.69
N SER A 537 -26.55 0.15 -7.02
CA SER A 537 -26.85 1.53 -7.40
C SER A 537 -25.99 2.59 -6.70
N CYS A 538 -25.12 2.20 -5.77
CA CYS A 538 -24.24 3.13 -5.08
C CYS A 538 -23.14 3.68 -6.00
N GLU A 539 -22.43 4.72 -5.54
CA GLU A 539 -21.41 5.40 -6.33
C GLU A 539 -20.26 4.47 -6.70
N ALA A 540 -19.76 3.67 -5.76
CA ALA A 540 -18.68 2.72 -6.01
C ALA A 540 -19.07 1.67 -7.06
N ALA A 541 -20.24 1.05 -6.91
CA ALA A 541 -20.72 0.06 -7.86
C ALA A 541 -20.86 0.64 -9.27
N LYS A 542 -21.40 1.86 -9.39
CA LYS A 542 -21.54 2.56 -10.68
C LYS A 542 -20.18 2.93 -11.29
N ALA A 543 -19.24 3.43 -10.47
CA ALA A 543 -17.92 3.79 -10.92
C ALA A 543 -17.19 2.55 -11.47
N LEU A 544 -17.16 1.46 -10.70
CA LEU A 544 -16.54 0.21 -11.12
C LEU A 544 -17.20 -0.38 -12.38
N GLN A 545 -18.54 -0.30 -12.50
CA GLN A 545 -19.27 -0.80 -13.67
C GLN A 545 -18.89 -0.10 -14.98
N ARG A 546 -18.37 1.13 -14.93
CA ARG A 546 -17.91 1.85 -16.13
C ARG A 546 -16.70 1.20 -16.82
N GLN A 547 -16.04 0.27 -16.16
CA GLN A 547 -14.97 -0.53 -16.77
C GLN A 547 -15.52 -1.45 -17.88
N GLU A 548 -16.80 -1.85 -17.79
CA GLU A 548 -17.47 -2.62 -18.84
C GLU A 548 -17.48 -1.87 -20.17
N GLY A 549 -16.91 -2.47 -21.21
CA GLY A 549 -16.78 -1.86 -22.53
C GLY A 549 -15.62 -0.86 -22.67
N SER A 550 -14.79 -0.67 -21.64
CA SER A 550 -13.61 0.19 -21.77
C SER A 550 -12.60 -0.40 -22.77
N ARG A 551 -11.91 0.50 -23.49
CA ARG A 551 -10.96 0.11 -24.53
C ARG A 551 -9.69 -0.47 -23.93
N VAL A 552 -9.31 -1.66 -24.36
CA VAL A 552 -8.07 -2.33 -23.95
C VAL A 552 -7.41 -3.01 -25.13
N ASN A 553 -6.13 -3.33 -25.00
CA ASN A 553 -5.41 -4.20 -25.91
C ASN A 553 -5.33 -5.61 -25.31
N TYR A 554 -5.62 -6.59 -26.16
CA TYR A 554 -5.44 -8.00 -25.85
C TYR A 554 -4.63 -8.65 -26.97
N THR A 555 -3.48 -9.21 -26.63
CA THR A 555 -2.57 -9.91 -27.55
C THR A 555 -2.18 -9.09 -28.79
N GLY A 556 -1.95 -7.78 -28.62
CA GLY A 556 -1.58 -6.86 -29.70
C GLY A 556 -2.76 -6.30 -30.50
N ARG A 557 -4.01 -6.54 -30.08
CA ARG A 557 -5.22 -6.08 -30.78
C ARG A 557 -6.12 -5.27 -29.87
N TRP A 558 -6.63 -4.16 -30.37
CA TRP A 558 -7.63 -3.36 -29.67
C TRP A 558 -8.98 -4.09 -29.58
N THR A 559 -9.55 -4.11 -28.40
CA THR A 559 -10.84 -4.72 -28.06
C THR A 559 -11.50 -3.94 -26.92
N THR A 560 -12.56 -4.47 -26.36
CA THR A 560 -13.24 -3.94 -25.19
C THR A 560 -13.19 -4.94 -24.04
N MET A 561 -13.02 -4.44 -22.82
CA MET A 561 -13.00 -5.25 -21.61
C MET A 561 -14.42 -5.58 -21.15
N HIS A 562 -14.64 -6.81 -20.73
CA HIS A 562 -15.89 -7.28 -20.15
C HIS A 562 -15.62 -8.00 -18.82
N HIS A 563 -16.55 -7.90 -17.88
CA HIS A 563 -16.41 -8.60 -16.62
C HIS A 563 -16.36 -10.13 -16.84
N ALA A 564 -15.44 -10.79 -16.15
CA ALA A 564 -15.13 -12.21 -16.37
C ALA A 564 -16.31 -13.18 -16.08
N ALA A 565 -17.28 -12.77 -15.27
CA ALA A 565 -18.42 -13.62 -14.91
C ALA A 565 -19.77 -12.92 -15.04
N SER A 566 -19.98 -11.79 -14.33
CA SER A 566 -21.30 -11.16 -14.26
C SER A 566 -21.27 -9.65 -14.50
N SER A 567 -20.84 -8.87 -13.52
CA SER A 567 -20.61 -7.43 -13.63
C SER A 567 -19.87 -6.92 -12.38
N TRP A 568 -19.12 -5.82 -12.53
CA TRP A 568 -18.45 -5.14 -11.40
C TRP A 568 -19.47 -4.68 -10.35
N ALA A 569 -20.61 -4.11 -10.77
CA ALA A 569 -21.63 -3.63 -9.84
C ALA A 569 -22.21 -4.76 -8.98
N LYS A 570 -22.51 -5.91 -9.57
CA LYS A 570 -23.00 -7.08 -8.82
C LYS A 570 -21.95 -7.62 -7.86
N ARG A 571 -20.69 -7.75 -8.31
CA ARG A 571 -19.61 -8.23 -7.46
C ARG A 571 -19.36 -7.28 -6.29
N TYR A 572 -19.29 -5.98 -6.55
CA TYR A 572 -19.17 -4.98 -5.49
C TYR A 572 -20.33 -5.06 -4.49
N ALA A 573 -21.57 -5.12 -4.97
CA ALA A 573 -22.76 -5.21 -4.12
C ALA A 573 -22.76 -6.49 -3.26
N ALA A 574 -22.33 -7.61 -3.84
CA ALA A 574 -22.28 -8.90 -3.14
C ALA A 574 -21.20 -8.94 -2.04
N THR A 575 -20.09 -8.20 -2.23
CA THR A 575 -18.93 -8.25 -1.35
C THR A 575 -18.74 -6.99 -0.51
N ASN A 576 -19.45 -5.90 -0.78
CA ASN A 576 -19.17 -4.56 -0.25
C ASN A 576 -17.71 -4.11 -0.52
N GLY A 577 -17.08 -4.66 -1.56
CA GLY A 577 -15.66 -4.44 -1.87
C GLY A 577 -14.70 -5.15 -0.92
N PHE A 578 -15.17 -6.05 -0.06
CA PHE A 578 -14.28 -6.90 0.72
C PHE A 578 -13.74 -8.05 -0.15
N LEU A 579 -12.50 -8.42 0.12
CA LEU A 579 -11.84 -9.55 -0.51
C LEU A 579 -12.16 -10.86 0.19
N GLN A 580 -11.86 -11.96 -0.49
CA GLN A 580 -11.94 -13.30 0.09
C GLN A 580 -10.97 -13.42 1.27
N ILE A 581 -11.46 -13.87 2.42
CA ILE A 581 -10.57 -14.36 3.48
C ILE A 581 -9.92 -15.63 2.93
N PRO A 582 -8.56 -15.75 3.00
CA PRO A 582 -7.89 -16.92 2.43
C PRO A 582 -8.47 -18.22 2.98
N PRO A 583 -8.98 -19.13 2.13
CA PRO A 583 -9.66 -20.35 2.59
C PRO A 583 -8.81 -21.25 3.47
N ALA A 584 -7.48 -21.23 3.25
CA ALA A 584 -6.54 -21.96 4.08
C ALA A 584 -6.60 -21.53 5.56
N GLN A 585 -6.81 -20.24 5.81
CA GLN A 585 -6.90 -19.69 7.18
C GLN A 585 -8.18 -20.14 7.89
N ILE A 586 -9.29 -20.19 7.16
CA ILE A 586 -10.56 -20.74 7.68
C ILE A 586 -10.40 -22.22 8.00
N SER A 587 -9.74 -22.97 7.10
CA SER A 587 -9.50 -24.42 7.29
C SER A 587 -8.63 -24.73 8.50
N ILE A 588 -7.67 -23.86 8.86
CA ILE A 588 -6.83 -24.01 10.05
C ILE A 588 -7.66 -23.93 11.33
N THR A 589 -8.63 -23.01 11.39
CA THR A 589 -9.49 -22.90 12.56
C THR A 589 -10.47 -24.06 12.66
N ASN A 590 -10.87 -24.62 11.52
CA ASN A 590 -11.89 -25.68 11.38
C ASN A 590 -13.18 -25.40 12.18
N ASP A 591 -13.49 -24.11 12.38
CA ASP A 591 -14.60 -23.63 13.17
C ASP A 591 -15.10 -22.29 12.60
N GLU A 592 -16.29 -22.30 12.00
CA GLU A 592 -16.92 -21.12 11.42
C GLU A 592 -17.33 -20.06 12.48
N ASP A 593 -17.43 -20.44 13.75
CA ASP A 593 -17.65 -19.50 14.83
C ASP A 593 -16.39 -18.71 15.18
N VAL A 594 -15.21 -19.22 14.78
CA VAL A 594 -13.91 -18.55 14.97
C VAL A 594 -13.57 -17.65 13.79
N LEU A 595 -13.70 -18.14 12.55
CA LEU A 595 -13.39 -17.38 11.34
C LEU A 595 -14.33 -17.76 10.20
N LYS A 596 -15.14 -16.80 9.78
CA LYS A 596 -16.17 -16.96 8.75
C LYS A 596 -15.81 -16.19 7.48
N GLN A 597 -16.07 -16.80 6.33
CA GLN A 597 -15.89 -16.17 5.03
C GLN A 597 -16.80 -14.95 4.84
N ASN A 598 -16.30 -13.95 4.11
CA ASN A 598 -17.06 -12.78 3.71
C ASN A 598 -18.22 -13.15 2.78
N ALA A 599 -19.28 -12.34 2.82
CA ALA A 599 -20.37 -12.43 1.85
C ALA A 599 -19.83 -12.32 0.41
N GLY A 600 -20.45 -13.04 -0.51
CA GLY A 600 -20.07 -13.05 -1.91
C GLY A 600 -18.86 -13.94 -2.28
N TRP A 601 -18.29 -14.67 -1.31
CA TRP A 601 -17.10 -15.51 -1.51
C TRP A 601 -17.29 -16.99 -1.17
N GLY A 602 -18.51 -17.42 -0.80
CA GLY A 602 -18.80 -18.83 -0.50
C GLY A 602 -18.62 -19.74 -1.71
N ALA A 603 -18.44 -21.04 -1.47
CA ALA A 603 -18.29 -22.04 -2.52
C ALA A 603 -19.55 -22.19 -3.41
N ASP A 604 -20.69 -21.72 -2.94
CA ASP A 604 -21.98 -21.71 -3.61
C ASP A 604 -22.18 -20.47 -4.51
N VAL A 605 -21.25 -19.50 -4.47
CA VAL A 605 -21.32 -18.28 -5.28
C VAL A 605 -20.65 -18.52 -6.63
N ALA A 606 -21.47 -18.74 -7.67
CA ALA A 606 -21.00 -19.06 -9.02
C ALA A 606 -20.04 -18.02 -9.61
N ASP A 607 -20.20 -16.74 -9.24
CA ASP A 607 -19.42 -15.62 -9.76
C ASP A 607 -18.18 -15.28 -8.90
N ALA A 608 -17.85 -16.08 -7.87
CA ALA A 608 -16.76 -15.77 -6.95
C ALA A 608 -15.38 -16.06 -7.55
N ASN A 609 -15.29 -17.03 -8.44
CA ASN A 609 -14.02 -17.55 -8.94
C ASN A 609 -13.80 -17.21 -10.42
N MET A 610 -12.62 -16.69 -10.71
CA MET A 610 -12.16 -16.49 -12.08
C MET A 610 -11.63 -17.81 -12.65
N SER A 611 -12.32 -18.38 -13.62
CA SER A 611 -12.00 -19.67 -14.22
C SER A 611 -11.22 -19.57 -15.54
N GLY A 612 -10.55 -18.45 -15.79
CA GLY A 612 -9.80 -18.28 -17.04
C GLY A 612 -9.50 -16.82 -17.39
N THR A 613 -9.15 -16.59 -18.65
CA THR A 613 -8.87 -15.27 -19.19
C THR A 613 -10.15 -14.42 -19.17
N PRO A 614 -10.07 -13.12 -18.84
CA PRO A 614 -11.18 -12.18 -19.02
C PRO A 614 -11.78 -12.27 -20.41
N VAL A 615 -13.06 -11.95 -20.52
CA VAL A 615 -13.77 -11.97 -21.82
C VAL A 615 -13.47 -10.67 -22.57
N TYR A 616 -13.06 -10.81 -23.82
CA TYR A 616 -12.73 -9.69 -24.70
C TYR A 616 -13.56 -9.71 -25.99
#